data_6290218e897225c66f1ed470265ffd4d
#
_entry.id   6290218e897225c66f1ed470265ffd4d
#
_cell.length_a   1.000
_cell.length_b   1.000
_cell.length_c   1.000
_cell.angle_alpha   90.00
_cell.angle_beta   90.00
_cell.angle_gamma   90.00
#
_symmetry.space_group_name_H-M   'P 1'
#
loop_
_entity.id
_entity.type
_entity.pdbx_description
1 polymer ?
#
loop_
_entity_poly.entity_id
_entity_poly.type
_entity_poly.pdbx_seq_one_letter_code
_entity_poly.pdbx_strand_id
1 'polypeptide(L)'
;MTQKKIIVALDSDNLKNAISLVNNLKNDVYAFKIGYEFFINFGINGYKSVQQKNVKIFLDLKLHDIPNSVKSGIDAITKLNPYFTTIHISGGDEMQEAAVSVKKNTKIIGVSILTSLDSSQTKKYNYNDNIENIVNDYTHYALKNKLDGVVCSPKEIEIVKKIASDKLIIITPGIRPSSSSNTQDDQKRFMTPKEAIKCGANYLVIGRPITQSLKPLKTLQKINTSLE
;
A
#
# COMPACT_ATOMS: atom_id res chain seq x y z
N MET A 1 -3.55 -9.54 22.53
CA MET A 1 -3.25 -9.95 21.12
C MET A 1 -2.50 -8.82 20.47
N THR A 2 -1.28 -9.05 20.03
CA THR A 2 -0.47 -8.04 19.31
C THR A 2 -1.18 -7.63 18.02
N GLN A 3 -1.25 -6.32 17.77
CA GLN A 3 -1.92 -5.79 16.59
C GLN A 3 -1.17 -6.19 15.32
N LYS A 4 -1.81 -6.93 14.42
CA LYS A 4 -1.23 -7.32 13.13
C LYS A 4 -0.92 -6.08 12.30
N LYS A 5 0.28 -6.02 11.71
CA LYS A 5 0.75 -4.85 10.95
C LYS A 5 1.13 -5.17 9.50
N ILE A 6 1.10 -6.45 9.12
CA ILE A 6 1.54 -6.90 7.80
C ILE A 6 0.36 -6.98 6.83
N ILE A 7 0.51 -6.36 5.68
CA ILE A 7 -0.35 -6.48 4.50
C ILE A 7 0.42 -7.32 3.47
N VAL A 8 -0.11 -8.48 3.09
CA VAL A 8 0.53 -9.36 2.10
C VAL A 8 0.05 -9.00 0.69
N ALA A 9 0.98 -8.73 -0.22
CA ALA A 9 0.66 -8.48 -1.62
C ALA A 9 0.38 -9.80 -2.36
N LEU A 10 -0.83 -9.92 -2.93
CA LEU A 10 -1.26 -11.06 -3.73
C LEU A 10 -0.97 -10.81 -5.22
N ASP A 11 0.31 -10.62 -5.56
CA ASP A 11 0.72 -10.49 -6.95
C ASP A 11 0.86 -11.92 -7.51
N SER A 12 -0.10 -12.36 -8.33
CA SER A 12 -0.21 -13.75 -8.84
C SER A 12 -1.06 -13.80 -10.09
N ASP A 13 -0.63 -14.60 -11.05
CA ASP A 13 -1.33 -14.98 -12.27
C ASP A 13 -2.13 -16.29 -12.13
N ASN A 14 -2.15 -16.89 -10.93
CA ASN A 14 -2.85 -18.14 -10.63
C ASN A 14 -3.80 -17.97 -9.45
N LEU A 15 -5.11 -17.92 -9.73
CA LEU A 15 -6.14 -17.72 -8.72
C LEU A 15 -6.16 -18.80 -7.63
N LYS A 16 -5.96 -20.06 -8.00
CA LYS A 16 -5.97 -21.19 -7.05
C LYS A 16 -4.83 -21.06 -6.05
N ASN A 17 -3.65 -20.71 -6.51
CA ASN A 17 -2.49 -20.47 -5.65
C ASN A 17 -2.69 -19.27 -4.75
N ALA A 18 -3.22 -18.16 -5.26
CA ALA A 18 -3.53 -16.98 -4.48
C ALA A 18 -4.55 -17.28 -3.36
N ILE A 19 -5.62 -18.00 -3.64
CA ILE A 19 -6.63 -18.40 -2.64
C ILE A 19 -6.05 -19.38 -1.61
N SER A 20 -5.20 -20.32 -2.03
CA SER A 20 -4.48 -21.19 -1.09
C SER A 20 -3.61 -20.38 -0.13
N LEU A 21 -2.87 -19.40 -0.65
CA LEU A 21 -2.04 -18.51 0.16
C LEU A 21 -2.89 -17.68 1.15
N VAL A 22 -4.02 -17.14 0.70
CA VAL A 22 -4.97 -16.42 1.58
C VAL A 22 -5.45 -17.32 2.72
N ASN A 23 -5.89 -18.54 2.42
CA ASN A 23 -6.35 -19.49 3.45
C ASN A 23 -5.25 -19.80 4.47
N ASN A 24 -4.01 -19.94 4.02
CA ASN A 24 -2.85 -20.24 4.87
C ASN A 24 -2.46 -19.07 5.79
N LEU A 25 -2.59 -17.81 5.31
CA LEU A 25 -2.05 -16.64 6.00
C LEU A 25 -3.09 -15.77 6.72
N LYS A 26 -4.39 -15.96 6.45
CA LYS A 26 -5.46 -15.03 6.88
C LYS A 26 -5.51 -14.73 8.37
N ASN A 27 -5.06 -15.66 9.21
CA ASN A 27 -5.05 -15.49 10.64
C ASN A 27 -3.86 -14.70 11.18
N ASP A 28 -2.84 -14.44 10.36
CA ASP A 28 -1.57 -13.82 10.76
C ASP A 28 -1.29 -12.48 10.04
N VAL A 29 -2.17 -12.05 9.14
CA VAL A 29 -2.07 -10.78 8.40
C VAL A 29 -3.08 -9.74 8.90
N TYR A 30 -2.81 -8.47 8.62
CA TYR A 30 -3.80 -7.40 8.78
C TYR A 30 -4.79 -7.36 7.60
N ALA A 31 -4.26 -7.43 6.37
CA ALA A 31 -5.01 -7.40 5.13
C ALA A 31 -4.24 -8.09 3.98
N PHE A 32 -4.93 -8.35 2.88
CA PHE A 32 -4.29 -8.70 1.61
C PHE A 32 -4.41 -7.55 0.62
N LYS A 33 -3.30 -7.23 -0.08
CA LYS A 33 -3.29 -6.24 -1.16
C LYS A 33 -3.53 -6.93 -2.49
N ILE A 34 -4.54 -6.46 -3.21
CA ILE A 34 -4.82 -6.82 -4.60
C ILE A 34 -4.34 -5.66 -5.47
N GLY A 35 -3.27 -5.89 -6.24
CA GLY A 35 -2.70 -4.94 -7.20
C GLY A 35 -3.12 -5.23 -8.64
N TYR A 36 -2.42 -4.59 -9.59
CA TYR A 36 -2.72 -4.68 -11.02
C TYR A 36 -2.71 -6.11 -11.54
N GLU A 37 -1.63 -6.88 -11.29
CA GLU A 37 -1.47 -8.23 -11.82
C GLU A 37 -2.67 -9.11 -11.47
N PHE A 38 -3.03 -9.19 -10.19
CA PHE A 38 -4.16 -9.99 -9.75
C PHE A 38 -5.48 -9.47 -10.32
N PHE A 39 -5.71 -8.14 -10.25
CA PHE A 39 -7.00 -7.58 -10.62
C PHE A 39 -7.25 -7.63 -12.13
N ILE A 40 -6.23 -7.43 -12.95
CA ILE A 40 -6.34 -7.52 -14.42
C ILE A 40 -6.56 -8.97 -14.86
N ASN A 41 -5.87 -9.94 -14.23
CA ASN A 41 -6.07 -11.35 -14.55
C ASN A 41 -7.44 -11.90 -14.14
N PHE A 42 -7.96 -11.50 -12.98
CA PHE A 42 -9.14 -12.17 -12.39
C PHE A 42 -10.34 -11.25 -12.16
N GLY A 43 -10.19 -9.95 -12.29
CA GLY A 43 -11.24 -8.94 -12.19
C GLY A 43 -12.00 -9.01 -10.86
N ILE A 44 -13.27 -8.63 -10.94
CA ILE A 44 -14.20 -8.61 -9.79
C ILE A 44 -14.45 -10.02 -9.23
N ASN A 45 -14.43 -11.06 -10.06
CA ASN A 45 -14.64 -12.43 -9.61
C ASN A 45 -13.47 -12.93 -8.74
N GLY A 46 -12.23 -12.62 -9.13
CA GLY A 46 -11.06 -12.90 -8.29
C GLY A 46 -11.09 -12.13 -6.99
N TYR A 47 -11.43 -10.83 -7.03
CA TYR A 47 -11.63 -10.02 -5.83
C TYR A 47 -12.64 -10.66 -4.86
N LYS A 48 -13.84 -11.04 -5.35
CA LYS A 48 -14.88 -11.68 -4.54
C LYS A 48 -14.42 -13.02 -3.95
N SER A 49 -13.62 -13.80 -4.69
CA SER A 49 -13.06 -15.08 -4.21
C SER A 49 -12.14 -14.87 -2.99
N VAL A 50 -11.39 -13.77 -2.95
CA VAL A 50 -10.58 -13.38 -1.77
C VAL A 50 -11.48 -12.84 -0.65
N GLN A 51 -12.46 -12.00 -0.97
CA GLN A 51 -13.39 -11.40 -0.01
C GLN A 51 -14.18 -12.46 0.78
N GLN A 52 -14.60 -13.56 0.12
CA GLN A 52 -15.29 -14.70 0.74
C GLN A 52 -14.46 -15.43 1.81
N LYS A 53 -13.17 -15.12 1.94
CA LYS A 53 -12.31 -15.68 3.01
C LYS A 53 -12.39 -14.86 4.32
N ASN A 54 -13.27 -13.85 4.38
CA ASN A 54 -13.47 -12.97 5.53
C ASN A 54 -12.21 -12.24 5.96
N VAL A 55 -11.48 -11.67 4.98
CA VAL A 55 -10.25 -10.91 5.18
C VAL A 55 -10.44 -9.45 4.77
N LYS A 56 -9.68 -8.55 5.37
CA LYS A 56 -9.60 -7.17 4.87
C LYS A 56 -8.84 -7.14 3.55
N ILE A 57 -9.34 -6.36 2.58
CA ILE A 57 -8.71 -6.18 1.28
C ILE A 57 -8.25 -4.74 1.11
N PHE A 58 -7.03 -4.59 0.67
CA PHE A 58 -6.46 -3.36 0.16
C PHE A 58 -6.45 -3.43 -1.37
N LEU A 59 -7.40 -2.76 -2.04
CA LEU A 59 -7.47 -2.70 -3.50
C LEU A 59 -6.57 -1.57 -4.01
N ASP A 60 -5.37 -1.92 -4.46
CA ASP A 60 -4.28 -1.01 -4.78
C ASP A 60 -4.18 -0.76 -6.30
N LEU A 61 -5.13 0.00 -6.84
CA LEU A 61 -5.20 0.33 -8.28
C LEU A 61 -4.67 1.73 -8.62
N LYS A 62 -4.23 2.50 -7.64
CA LYS A 62 -3.55 3.80 -7.81
C LYS A 62 -4.21 4.70 -8.86
N LEU A 63 -5.53 4.98 -8.68
CA LEU A 63 -6.28 5.78 -9.65
C LEU A 63 -5.64 7.16 -9.83
N HIS A 64 -5.48 7.56 -11.08
CA HIS A 64 -4.88 8.83 -11.46
C HIS A 64 -5.47 9.27 -12.80
N ASP A 65 -6.44 10.17 -12.76
CA ASP A 65 -7.18 10.65 -13.92
C ASP A 65 -7.86 11.99 -13.55
N ILE A 66 -8.63 12.59 -14.45
CA ILE A 66 -9.43 13.79 -14.16
C ILE A 66 -10.43 13.53 -13.02
N PRO A 67 -10.84 14.57 -12.26
CA PRO A 67 -11.64 14.41 -11.03
C PRO A 67 -12.88 13.55 -11.19
N ASN A 68 -13.65 13.75 -12.26
CA ASN A 68 -14.90 13.01 -12.50
C ASN A 68 -14.65 11.50 -12.77
N SER A 69 -13.59 11.16 -13.50
CA SER A 69 -13.21 9.76 -13.76
C SER A 69 -12.83 9.06 -12.48
N VAL A 70 -11.99 9.72 -11.64
CA VAL A 70 -11.58 9.15 -10.36
C VAL A 70 -12.75 9.02 -9.39
N LYS A 71 -13.65 10.02 -9.32
CA LYS A 71 -14.89 9.95 -8.55
C LYS A 71 -15.73 8.73 -8.91
N SER A 72 -15.97 8.54 -10.21
CA SER A 72 -16.75 7.39 -10.72
C SER A 72 -16.06 6.05 -10.43
N GLY A 73 -14.73 6.01 -10.58
CA GLY A 73 -13.91 4.84 -10.25
C GLY A 73 -14.00 4.48 -8.76
N ILE A 74 -13.86 5.47 -7.87
CA ILE A 74 -13.99 5.25 -6.41
C ILE A 74 -15.42 4.82 -6.05
N ASP A 75 -16.47 5.44 -6.60
CA ASP A 75 -17.85 4.98 -6.35
C ASP A 75 -18.06 3.52 -6.76
N ALA A 76 -17.50 3.10 -7.91
CA ALA A 76 -17.54 1.71 -8.35
C ALA A 76 -16.75 0.78 -7.40
N ILE A 77 -15.55 1.19 -6.95
CA ILE A 77 -14.72 0.47 -5.99
C ILE A 77 -15.46 0.30 -4.64
N THR A 78 -16.14 1.33 -4.14
CA THR A 78 -16.86 1.23 -2.86
C THR A 78 -17.96 0.19 -2.84
N LYS A 79 -18.54 -0.17 -4.01
CA LYS A 79 -19.51 -1.27 -4.15
C LYS A 79 -18.90 -2.65 -3.89
N LEU A 80 -17.57 -2.78 -4.04
CA LEU A 80 -16.82 -3.97 -3.68
C LEU A 80 -16.45 -4.00 -2.18
N ASN A 81 -16.60 -2.85 -1.49
CA ASN A 81 -16.31 -2.67 -0.07
C ASN A 81 -14.89 -3.08 0.35
N PRO A 82 -13.80 -2.61 -0.31
CA PRO A 82 -12.45 -2.83 0.19
C PRO A 82 -12.21 -2.00 1.46
N TYR A 83 -11.28 -2.44 2.30
CA TYR A 83 -10.91 -1.68 3.49
C TYR A 83 -10.06 -0.46 3.13
N PHE A 84 -9.11 -0.61 2.18
CA PHE A 84 -8.30 0.45 1.60
C PHE A 84 -8.41 0.46 0.07
N THR A 85 -8.29 1.65 -0.53
CA THR A 85 -7.98 1.82 -1.96
C THR A 85 -7.03 2.99 -2.15
N THR A 86 -6.38 3.10 -3.31
CA THR A 86 -5.36 4.12 -3.58
C THR A 86 -5.74 5.06 -4.70
N ILE A 87 -5.31 6.32 -4.55
CA ILE A 87 -5.24 7.33 -5.60
C ILE A 87 -3.84 7.95 -5.59
N HIS A 88 -3.37 8.55 -6.68
CA HIS A 88 -2.16 9.37 -6.66
C HIS A 88 -2.44 10.77 -6.11
N ILE A 89 -1.60 11.28 -5.19
CA ILE A 89 -1.72 12.65 -4.65
C ILE A 89 -1.43 13.69 -5.74
N SER A 90 -0.54 13.35 -6.68
CA SER A 90 -0.19 14.20 -7.83
C SER A 90 -1.33 14.52 -8.79
N GLY A 91 -2.50 13.90 -8.64
CA GLY A 91 -3.69 14.23 -9.43
C GLY A 91 -4.36 15.56 -9.05
N GLY A 92 -3.85 16.26 -8.02
CA GLY A 92 -4.32 17.58 -7.59
C GLY A 92 -5.47 17.54 -6.59
N ASP A 93 -5.79 18.73 -6.05
CA ASP A 93 -6.78 18.88 -4.97
C ASP A 93 -8.18 18.43 -5.41
N GLU A 94 -8.63 18.88 -6.57
CA GLU A 94 -9.99 18.55 -7.08
C GLU A 94 -10.19 17.04 -7.25
N MET A 95 -9.16 16.31 -7.71
CA MET A 95 -9.23 14.85 -7.87
C MET A 95 -9.30 14.16 -6.50
N GLN A 96 -8.51 14.60 -5.53
CA GLN A 96 -8.51 14.04 -4.18
C GLN A 96 -9.86 14.29 -3.48
N GLU A 97 -10.39 15.53 -3.55
CA GLU A 97 -11.69 15.89 -2.99
C GLU A 97 -12.83 15.09 -3.63
N ALA A 98 -12.80 14.93 -4.96
CA ALA A 98 -13.76 14.12 -5.70
C ALA A 98 -13.75 12.66 -5.25
N ALA A 99 -12.57 12.07 -5.04
CA ALA A 99 -12.42 10.71 -4.51
C ALA A 99 -12.99 10.57 -3.10
N VAL A 100 -12.65 11.51 -2.20
CA VAL A 100 -13.10 11.49 -0.80
C VAL A 100 -14.62 11.68 -0.70
N SER A 101 -15.25 12.47 -1.59
CA SER A 101 -16.68 12.75 -1.56
C SER A 101 -17.57 11.51 -1.68
N VAL A 102 -17.04 10.40 -2.23
CA VAL A 102 -17.79 9.16 -2.51
C VAL A 102 -17.24 7.91 -1.81
N LYS A 103 -16.27 8.05 -0.91
CA LYS A 103 -15.50 6.93 -0.34
C LYS A 103 -16.28 5.95 0.54
N LYS A 104 -17.45 6.35 1.08
CA LYS A 104 -18.26 5.54 2.02
C LYS A 104 -17.39 4.99 3.18
N ASN A 105 -17.39 3.67 3.38
CA ASN A 105 -16.58 2.98 4.42
C ASN A 105 -15.17 2.64 3.97
N THR A 106 -14.84 2.82 2.67
CA THR A 106 -13.52 2.56 2.13
C THR A 106 -12.58 3.71 2.48
N LYS A 107 -11.40 3.40 3.00
CA LYS A 107 -10.37 4.39 3.29
C LYS A 107 -9.56 4.71 2.04
N ILE A 108 -9.44 5.99 1.70
CA ILE A 108 -8.67 6.48 0.55
C ILE A 108 -7.23 6.75 0.99
N ILE A 109 -6.29 6.04 0.41
CA ILE A 109 -4.86 6.18 0.70
C ILE A 109 -4.18 6.87 -0.49
N GLY A 110 -3.58 8.02 -0.24
CA GLY A 110 -2.83 8.78 -1.24
C GLY A 110 -1.44 8.19 -1.48
N VAL A 111 -1.11 7.91 -2.73
CA VAL A 111 0.26 7.51 -3.10
C VAL A 111 1.09 8.78 -3.29
N SER A 112 2.19 8.90 -2.53
CA SER A 112 3.11 10.03 -2.64
C SER A 112 3.96 9.92 -3.91
N ILE A 113 5.20 9.50 -3.81
CA ILE A 113 6.08 9.23 -4.93
C ILE A 113 6.32 7.72 -5.02
N LEU A 114 6.36 7.19 -6.25
CA LEU A 114 6.66 5.77 -6.45
C LEU A 114 8.06 5.44 -5.91
N THR A 115 8.16 4.36 -5.14
CA THR A 115 9.41 3.94 -4.48
C THR A 115 10.53 3.55 -5.45
N SER A 116 10.20 3.35 -6.73
CA SER A 116 11.15 3.10 -7.82
C SER A 116 11.86 4.37 -8.32
N LEU A 117 11.30 5.56 -8.05
CA LEU A 117 11.88 6.83 -8.48
C LEU A 117 13.00 7.26 -7.52
N ASP A 118 14.13 7.66 -8.09
CA ASP A 118 15.25 8.31 -7.40
C ASP A 118 15.41 9.76 -7.86
N SER A 119 16.36 10.48 -7.26
CA SER A 119 16.59 11.90 -7.56
C SER A 119 17.00 12.16 -9.03
N SER A 120 17.57 11.16 -9.72
CA SER A 120 17.90 11.29 -11.15
C SER A 120 16.65 11.23 -12.01
N GLN A 121 15.73 10.33 -11.68
CA GLN A 121 14.45 10.17 -12.36
C GLN A 121 13.54 11.38 -12.12
N THR A 122 13.43 11.85 -10.87
CA THR A 122 12.61 13.03 -10.57
C THR A 122 13.08 14.26 -11.33
N LYS A 123 14.39 14.53 -11.40
CA LYS A 123 14.94 15.61 -12.21
C LYS A 123 14.62 15.45 -13.71
N LYS A 124 14.78 14.24 -14.28
CA LYS A 124 14.49 13.95 -15.68
C LYS A 124 13.04 14.24 -16.07
N TYR A 125 12.11 14.00 -15.16
CA TYR A 125 10.67 14.20 -15.39
C TYR A 125 10.14 15.53 -14.83
N ASN A 126 11.04 16.52 -14.65
CA ASN A 126 10.70 17.89 -14.26
C ASN A 126 9.95 18.01 -12.92
N TYR A 127 10.24 17.14 -11.97
CA TYR A 127 9.88 17.44 -10.59
C TYR A 127 10.77 18.58 -10.10
N ASN A 128 10.17 19.71 -9.78
CA ASN A 128 10.89 20.96 -9.47
C ASN A 128 11.59 20.93 -8.11
N ASP A 129 11.51 19.84 -7.36
CA ASP A 129 12.09 19.74 -6.03
C ASP A 129 12.66 18.34 -5.74
N ASN A 130 13.36 18.22 -4.62
CA ASN A 130 13.82 16.93 -4.12
C ASN A 130 12.65 16.08 -3.58
N ILE A 131 12.85 14.77 -3.47
CA ILE A 131 11.80 13.83 -3.06
C ILE A 131 11.25 14.16 -1.66
N GLU A 132 12.09 14.62 -0.75
CA GLU A 132 11.71 14.93 0.64
C GLU A 132 10.72 16.09 0.69
N ASN A 133 10.99 17.16 -0.05
CA ASN A 133 10.09 18.32 -0.14
C ASN A 133 8.77 17.95 -0.83
N ILE A 134 8.82 17.15 -1.90
CA ILE A 134 7.60 16.70 -2.58
C ILE A 134 6.73 15.84 -1.64
N VAL A 135 7.34 14.94 -0.88
CA VAL A 135 6.61 14.12 0.11
C VAL A 135 6.06 14.97 1.25
N ASN A 136 6.80 16.00 1.67
CA ASN A 136 6.32 17.00 2.62
C ASN A 136 5.03 17.64 2.13
N ASP A 137 5.05 18.22 0.93
CA ASP A 137 3.91 18.91 0.33
C ASP A 137 2.73 17.97 0.11
N TYR A 138 3.00 16.77 -0.42
CA TYR A 138 1.96 15.76 -0.63
C TYR A 138 1.32 15.30 0.68
N THR A 139 2.06 15.29 1.78
CA THR A 139 1.49 15.00 3.11
C THR A 139 0.55 16.11 3.56
N HIS A 140 0.90 17.36 3.32
CA HIS A 140 0.02 18.50 3.60
C HIS A 140 -1.24 18.49 2.73
N TYR A 141 -1.13 18.16 1.43
CA TYR A 141 -2.28 18.03 0.53
C TYR A 141 -3.19 16.87 0.96
N ALA A 142 -2.63 15.72 1.35
CA ALA A 142 -3.41 14.60 1.86
C ALA A 142 -4.22 14.98 3.11
N LEU A 143 -3.62 15.73 4.04
CA LEU A 143 -4.31 16.24 5.23
C LEU A 143 -5.41 17.25 4.87
N LYS A 144 -5.09 18.24 4.02
CA LYS A 144 -6.01 19.27 3.54
C LYS A 144 -7.26 18.64 2.89
N ASN A 145 -7.06 17.68 2.01
CA ASN A 145 -8.10 17.02 1.24
C ASN A 145 -8.74 15.83 1.94
N LYS A 146 -8.42 15.62 3.24
CA LYS A 146 -9.05 14.62 4.11
C LYS A 146 -8.89 13.16 3.62
N LEU A 147 -7.74 12.84 3.03
CA LEU A 147 -7.36 11.46 2.78
C LEU A 147 -7.21 10.71 4.12
N ASP A 148 -7.42 9.40 4.12
CA ASP A 148 -7.32 8.58 5.33
C ASP A 148 -5.88 8.15 5.63
N GLY A 149 -4.98 8.24 4.66
CA GLY A 149 -3.59 7.85 4.81
C GLY A 149 -2.74 8.09 3.57
N VAL A 150 -1.48 7.69 3.69
CA VAL A 150 -0.46 7.85 2.65
C VAL A 150 0.31 6.56 2.45
N VAL A 151 0.60 6.21 1.19
CA VAL A 151 1.65 5.25 0.83
C VAL A 151 2.93 6.04 0.57
N CYS A 152 3.99 5.74 1.34
CA CYS A 152 5.30 6.35 1.16
C CYS A 152 6.43 5.31 1.29
N SER A 153 7.62 5.63 0.77
CA SER A 153 8.78 4.75 0.91
C SER A 153 9.29 4.70 2.36
N PRO A 154 10.09 3.67 2.72
CA PRO A 154 10.66 3.56 4.06
C PRO A 154 11.43 4.81 4.52
N LYS A 155 12.15 5.48 3.62
CA LYS A 155 12.95 6.68 3.92
C LYS A 155 12.12 7.93 4.23
N GLU A 156 10.83 7.91 3.87
CA GLU A 156 9.94 9.05 3.97
C GLU A 156 8.99 8.96 5.17
N ILE A 157 8.97 7.84 5.90
CA ILE A 157 8.06 7.58 7.02
C ILE A 157 8.14 8.70 8.08
N GLU A 158 9.35 9.08 8.47
CA GLU A 158 9.57 10.08 9.52
C GLU A 158 9.07 11.48 9.09
N ILE A 159 9.22 11.83 7.81
CA ILE A 159 8.69 13.09 7.24
C ILE A 159 7.17 13.11 7.39
N VAL A 160 6.50 12.05 6.89
CA VAL A 160 5.05 11.93 6.97
C VAL A 160 4.58 11.92 8.43
N LYS A 161 5.25 11.15 9.30
CA LYS A 161 4.91 11.06 10.71
C LYS A 161 5.03 12.39 11.45
N LYS A 162 6.09 13.16 11.17
CA LYS A 162 6.31 14.49 11.76
C LYS A 162 5.20 15.47 11.40
N ILE A 163 4.69 15.44 10.17
CA ILE A 163 3.67 16.36 9.66
C ILE A 163 2.27 15.90 10.08
N ALA A 164 1.96 14.63 9.87
CA ALA A 164 0.62 14.09 10.05
C ALA A 164 0.33 13.63 11.48
N SER A 165 1.35 13.36 12.30
CA SER A 165 1.20 12.71 13.62
C SER A 165 0.39 11.41 13.48
N ASP A 166 -0.79 11.33 14.08
CA ASP A 166 -1.70 10.19 14.00
C ASP A 166 -2.93 10.44 13.09
N LYS A 167 -2.93 11.57 12.35
CA LYS A 167 -4.06 11.94 11.49
C LYS A 167 -4.10 11.17 10.18
N LEU A 168 -2.97 10.63 9.71
CA LEU A 168 -2.88 9.82 8.50
C LEU A 168 -2.36 8.41 8.83
N ILE A 169 -2.96 7.41 8.18
CA ILE A 169 -2.45 6.04 8.17
C ILE A 169 -1.24 5.99 7.25
N ILE A 170 -0.09 5.53 7.75
CA ILE A 170 1.14 5.36 6.97
C ILE A 170 1.27 3.91 6.55
N ILE A 171 1.21 3.65 5.24
CA ILE A 171 1.38 2.31 4.65
C ILE A 171 2.68 2.31 3.85
N THR A 172 3.60 1.39 4.16
CA THR A 172 4.94 1.40 3.57
C THR A 172 5.23 0.08 2.85
N PRO A 173 5.41 0.12 1.52
CA PRO A 173 5.99 -0.98 0.73
C PRO A 173 7.52 -0.94 0.80
N GLY A 174 8.19 -1.86 0.09
CA GLY A 174 9.66 -1.86 0.04
C GLY A 174 10.33 -2.39 1.32
N ILE A 175 9.61 -3.21 2.08
CA ILE A 175 10.10 -3.80 3.32
C ILE A 175 10.75 -5.15 3.04
N ARG A 176 11.94 -5.37 3.63
CA ARG A 176 12.70 -6.61 3.50
C ARG A 176 13.14 -7.12 4.88
N PRO A 177 12.87 -8.39 5.20
CA PRO A 177 13.53 -9.02 6.34
C PRO A 177 15.05 -9.01 6.13
N SER A 178 15.82 -8.84 7.17
CA SER A 178 17.30 -8.70 7.14
C SER A 178 18.05 -9.88 6.48
N SER A 179 17.39 -10.99 6.22
CA SER A 179 17.96 -12.20 5.61
C SER A 179 17.83 -12.31 4.09
N SER A 180 17.22 -11.34 3.40
CA SER A 180 16.95 -11.42 1.95
C SER A 180 17.76 -10.38 1.16
N SER A 181 19.07 -10.58 1.04
CA SER A 181 19.96 -9.81 0.16
C SER A 181 20.01 -10.40 -1.26
N ASN A 182 18.87 -10.60 -1.93
CA ASN A 182 18.89 -10.96 -3.35
C ASN A 182 18.99 -9.69 -4.20
N THR A 183 20.06 -9.59 -4.97
CA THR A 183 20.51 -8.45 -5.80
C THR A 183 19.65 -8.16 -7.04
N GLN A 184 18.54 -8.85 -7.27
CA GLN A 184 17.64 -8.69 -8.43
C GLN A 184 16.30 -8.04 -8.09
N ASP A 185 16.25 -7.13 -7.10
CA ASP A 185 15.00 -6.54 -6.68
C ASP A 185 14.82 -5.12 -7.25
N ASP A 186 13.62 -4.82 -7.78
CA ASP A 186 13.23 -3.52 -8.35
C ASP A 186 13.18 -2.39 -7.30
N GLN A 187 13.29 -2.75 -6.00
CA GLN A 187 13.19 -1.80 -4.89
C GLN A 187 14.57 -1.26 -4.50
N LYS A 188 14.84 -0.01 -4.87
CA LYS A 188 16.09 0.70 -4.55
C LYS A 188 16.16 1.21 -3.09
N ARG A 189 15.04 1.20 -2.35
CA ARG A 189 14.90 1.80 -1.01
C ARG A 189 14.21 0.81 -0.09
N PHE A 190 14.96 0.04 0.67
CA PHE A 190 14.42 -0.96 1.61
C PHE A 190 14.79 -0.65 3.07
N MET A 191 13.99 -1.17 3.98
CA MET A 191 14.15 -1.09 5.43
C MET A 191 13.65 -2.40 6.05
N THR A 192 14.14 -2.76 7.23
CA THR A 192 13.61 -3.91 7.97
C THR A 192 12.20 -3.61 8.52
N PRO A 193 11.37 -4.63 8.74
CA PRO A 193 10.05 -4.45 9.34
C PRO A 193 10.08 -3.68 10.67
N LYS A 194 11.01 -4.04 11.54
CA LYS A 194 11.15 -3.43 12.87
C LYS A 194 11.52 -1.94 12.80
N GLU A 195 12.46 -1.59 11.94
CA GLU A 195 12.85 -0.19 11.72
C GLU A 195 11.69 0.64 11.19
N ALA A 196 10.98 0.14 10.17
CA ALA A 196 9.85 0.86 9.57
C ALA A 196 8.72 1.13 10.59
N ILE A 197 8.41 0.16 11.44
CA ILE A 197 7.42 0.37 12.51
C ILE A 197 7.94 1.37 13.55
N LYS A 198 9.22 1.31 13.91
CA LYS A 198 9.83 2.27 14.84
C LYS A 198 9.82 3.70 14.30
N CYS A 199 10.04 3.89 12.99
CA CYS A 199 9.92 5.19 12.33
C CYS A 199 8.48 5.71 12.24
N GLY A 200 7.45 4.87 12.50
CA GLY A 200 6.06 5.31 12.57
C GLY A 200 5.11 4.75 11.53
N ALA A 201 5.52 3.77 10.70
CA ALA A 201 4.60 3.09 9.79
C ALA A 201 3.51 2.35 10.57
N ASN A 202 2.25 2.51 10.13
CA ASN A 202 1.12 1.78 10.71
C ASN A 202 1.04 0.37 10.13
N TYR A 203 1.27 0.23 8.81
CA TYR A 203 1.21 -1.05 8.10
C TYR A 203 2.35 -1.19 7.10
N LEU A 204 2.82 -2.43 6.93
CA LEU A 204 3.90 -2.79 6.03
C LEU A 204 3.37 -3.68 4.91
N VAL A 205 3.63 -3.31 3.65
CA VAL A 205 3.27 -4.15 2.50
C VAL A 205 4.46 -5.03 2.13
N ILE A 206 4.27 -6.34 2.23
CA ILE A 206 5.30 -7.34 1.92
C ILE A 206 4.72 -8.35 0.91
N GLY A 207 5.39 -8.50 -0.23
CA GLY A 207 5.05 -9.46 -1.29
C GLY A 207 6.02 -10.63 -1.33
N ARG A 208 6.90 -10.66 -2.34
CA ARG A 208 7.85 -11.75 -2.67
C ARG A 208 8.54 -12.42 -1.48
N PRO A 209 9.05 -11.71 -0.47
CA PRO A 209 9.67 -12.34 0.69
C PRO A 209 8.77 -13.35 1.42
N ILE A 210 7.45 -13.15 1.37
CA ILE A 210 6.47 -14.07 1.96
C ILE A 210 5.91 -14.99 0.89
N THR A 211 5.44 -14.45 -0.23
CA THR A 211 4.65 -15.19 -1.24
C THR A 211 5.48 -16.23 -2.00
N GLN A 212 6.77 -15.99 -2.18
CA GLN A 212 7.72 -16.90 -2.83
C GLN A 212 8.53 -17.75 -1.84
N SER A 213 8.26 -17.63 -0.53
CA SER A 213 8.90 -18.47 0.47
C SER A 213 8.45 -19.92 0.36
N LEU A 214 9.35 -20.88 0.58
CA LEU A 214 9.00 -22.30 0.72
C LEU A 214 8.02 -22.57 1.89
N LYS A 215 7.98 -21.70 2.88
CA LYS A 215 7.11 -21.80 4.08
C LYS A 215 6.50 -20.43 4.40
N PRO A 216 5.52 -19.93 3.59
CA PRO A 216 5.00 -18.57 3.71
C PRO A 216 4.49 -18.21 5.12
N LEU A 217 3.72 -19.11 5.75
CA LEU A 217 3.20 -18.89 7.10
C LEU A 217 4.34 -18.73 8.13
N LYS A 218 5.34 -19.61 8.08
CA LYS A 218 6.47 -19.55 9.02
C LYS A 218 7.31 -18.27 8.83
N THR A 219 7.45 -17.83 7.56
CA THR A 219 8.12 -16.56 7.25
C THR A 219 7.34 -15.38 7.79
N LEU A 220 6.03 -15.34 7.57
CA LEU A 220 5.16 -14.28 8.09
C LEU A 220 5.19 -14.23 9.64
N GLN A 221 5.11 -15.38 10.30
CA GLN A 221 5.18 -15.46 11.76
C GLN A 221 6.50 -14.94 12.32
N LYS A 222 7.64 -15.28 11.69
CA LYS A 222 8.95 -14.71 12.04
C LYS A 222 8.97 -13.18 11.91
N ILE A 223 8.37 -12.64 10.84
CA ILE A 223 8.26 -11.19 10.65
C ILE A 223 7.41 -10.59 11.77
N ASN A 224 6.22 -11.14 12.04
CA ASN A 224 5.35 -10.66 13.11
C ASN A 224 6.04 -10.64 14.47
N THR A 225 6.73 -11.73 14.84
CA THR A 225 7.51 -11.81 16.09
C THR A 225 8.62 -10.76 16.15
N SER A 226 9.23 -10.39 15.03
CA SER A 226 10.28 -9.35 14.99
C SER A 226 9.74 -7.94 15.27
N LEU A 227 8.41 -7.74 15.23
CA LEU A 227 7.75 -6.45 15.50
C LEU A 227 7.38 -6.27 16.98
N GLU A 228 7.51 -7.32 17.76
CA GLU A 228 7.35 -7.30 19.23
C GLU A 228 8.64 -6.83 19.89
#